data_b08801b5c53e19b0507515077f7d88fd
#
_entry.id   b08801b5c53e19b0507515077f7d88fd
#
_cell.length_a   1.000
_cell.length_b   1.000
_cell.length_c   1.000
_cell.angle_alpha   90.00
_cell.angle_beta   90.00
_cell.angle_gamma   90.00
#
_symmetry.space_group_name_H-M   'P 1'
#
loop_
_entity.id
_entity.type
_entity.pdbx_description
1 polymer ?
#
loop_
_entity_poly.entity_id
_entity_poly.type
_entity_poly.pdbx_seq_one_letter_code
_entity_poly.pdbx_strand_id
1 'polypeptide(L)'
;DTSLTFVQTHSAQREVEVLHDRILTWLNDDPSLMPEDIMVMVPDMATFAPHIQAVFGRHHATSDAGRDLPFSITDHTPRSHPLVQALDTLLQLPQWRISLGEWLPLFQVGAVQARYGLTDTQVERLHTWLSEAGVRWGLDAAQREAAGMPSHLPDADQNSWVFGLRRLLLGYALGPTSSDGVWFDTLAQPGLDGLDGQWVDAVLQWLDDIAQSRVILQTPRRPSEWVTCWRDLCERFF
;
A
#
# COMPACT_ATOMS: atom_id res chain seq x y z
N ASP A 1 -32.03 -8.97 40.00
CA ASP A 1 -31.34 -7.93 39.21
C ASP A 1 -31.45 -8.30 37.73
N THR A 2 -32.22 -7.56 36.95
CA THR A 2 -32.44 -7.79 35.53
C THR A 2 -31.51 -6.99 34.64
N SER A 3 -30.49 -6.34 35.24
CA SER A 3 -29.53 -5.47 34.52
C SER A 3 -28.50 -6.24 33.69
N LEU A 4 -28.33 -7.54 33.92
CA LEU A 4 -27.40 -8.39 33.18
C LEU A 4 -28.18 -9.52 32.46
N THR A 5 -27.91 -9.65 31.19
CA THR A 5 -28.46 -10.73 30.37
C THR A 5 -27.32 -11.40 29.59
N PHE A 6 -27.29 -12.73 29.63
CA PHE A 6 -26.35 -13.55 28.87
C PHE A 6 -27.05 -14.16 27.67
N VAL A 7 -26.45 -14.08 26.51
CA VAL A 7 -26.93 -14.68 25.27
C VAL A 7 -25.84 -15.57 24.71
N GLN A 8 -26.16 -16.80 24.38
CA GLN A 8 -25.25 -17.73 23.74
C GLN A 8 -25.73 -18.02 22.32
N THR A 9 -24.84 -17.88 21.36
CA THR A 9 -25.12 -18.14 19.94
C THR A 9 -24.08 -19.12 19.36
N HIS A 10 -24.37 -19.67 18.19
CA HIS A 10 -23.51 -20.68 17.55
C HIS A 10 -22.54 -20.10 16.52
N SER A 11 -22.62 -18.81 16.22
CA SER A 11 -21.71 -18.15 15.27
C SER A 11 -21.67 -16.63 15.52
N ALA A 12 -20.55 -16.00 15.12
CA ALA A 12 -20.35 -14.54 15.20
C ALA A 12 -21.45 -13.77 14.44
N GLN A 13 -21.84 -14.24 13.26
CA GLN A 13 -22.93 -13.62 12.50
C GLN A 13 -24.25 -13.67 13.28
N ARG A 14 -24.60 -14.81 13.85
CA ARG A 14 -25.85 -14.96 14.64
C ARG A 14 -25.82 -14.13 15.91
N GLU A 15 -24.65 -13.94 16.51
CA GLU A 15 -24.47 -13.05 17.65
C GLU A 15 -24.81 -11.60 17.29
N VAL A 16 -24.30 -11.12 16.15
CA VAL A 16 -24.58 -9.78 15.65
C VAL A 16 -26.04 -9.60 15.25
N GLU A 17 -26.68 -10.61 14.64
CA GLU A 17 -28.11 -10.57 14.31
C GLU A 17 -28.97 -10.46 15.57
N VAL A 18 -28.70 -11.26 16.60
CA VAL A 18 -29.44 -11.22 17.88
C VAL A 18 -29.22 -9.88 18.58
N LEU A 19 -28.01 -9.32 18.54
CA LEU A 19 -27.72 -8.00 19.07
C LEU A 19 -28.54 -6.92 18.35
N HIS A 20 -28.58 -6.94 17.02
CA HIS A 20 -29.35 -6.00 16.21
C HIS A 20 -30.84 -6.05 16.56
N ASP A 21 -31.45 -7.24 16.58
CA ASP A 21 -32.85 -7.40 16.93
C ASP A 21 -33.15 -6.88 18.35
N ARG A 22 -32.22 -7.08 19.26
CA ARG A 22 -32.35 -6.64 20.66
C ARG A 22 -32.27 -5.13 20.81
N ILE A 23 -31.37 -4.49 20.11
CA ILE A 23 -31.25 -3.03 20.07
C ILE A 23 -32.55 -2.44 19.51
N LEU A 24 -33.08 -2.97 18.42
CA LEU A 24 -34.39 -2.53 17.88
C LEU A 24 -35.50 -2.66 18.89
N THR A 25 -35.53 -3.75 19.64
CA THR A 25 -36.55 -3.97 20.70
C THR A 25 -36.40 -2.89 21.80
N TRP A 26 -35.19 -2.63 22.28
CA TRP A 26 -34.97 -1.62 23.31
C TRP A 26 -35.39 -0.20 22.87
N LEU A 27 -35.03 0.19 21.66
CA LEU A 27 -35.39 1.49 21.09
C LEU A 27 -36.92 1.63 20.85
N ASN A 28 -37.61 0.51 20.58
CA ASN A 28 -39.05 0.50 20.44
C ASN A 28 -39.80 0.53 21.80
N ASP A 29 -39.23 -0.12 22.82
CA ASP A 29 -39.83 -0.21 24.16
C ASP A 29 -39.60 1.04 25.01
N ASP A 30 -38.49 1.76 24.75
CA ASP A 30 -38.15 3.02 25.46
C ASP A 30 -37.90 4.16 24.45
N PRO A 31 -38.90 5.01 24.19
CA PRO A 31 -38.75 6.16 23.28
C PRO A 31 -37.74 7.22 23.74
N SER A 32 -37.27 7.17 24.99
CA SER A 32 -36.25 8.09 25.49
C SER A 32 -34.82 7.62 25.17
N LEU A 33 -34.64 6.36 24.82
CA LEU A 33 -33.36 5.79 24.45
C LEU A 33 -33.00 6.14 23.00
N MET A 34 -31.82 6.70 22.79
CA MET A 34 -31.32 7.06 21.46
C MET A 34 -30.21 6.07 21.04
N PRO A 35 -30.02 5.84 19.73
CA PRO A 35 -28.94 4.96 19.25
C PRO A 35 -27.56 5.36 19.78
N GLU A 36 -27.31 6.64 19.98
CA GLU A 36 -26.06 7.20 20.54
C GLU A 36 -25.80 6.85 21.99
N ASP A 37 -26.83 6.42 22.73
CA ASP A 37 -26.70 5.99 24.12
C ASP A 37 -26.21 4.53 24.23
N ILE A 38 -26.14 3.80 23.11
CA ILE A 38 -25.81 2.38 23.08
C ILE A 38 -24.36 2.20 22.62
N MET A 39 -23.55 1.63 23.49
CA MET A 39 -22.17 1.26 23.18
C MET A 39 -22.02 -0.26 23.11
N VAL A 40 -21.45 -0.76 21.99
CA VAL A 40 -21.12 -2.17 21.80
C VAL A 40 -19.61 -2.34 21.88
N MET A 41 -19.13 -3.20 22.76
CA MET A 41 -17.72 -3.53 22.89
C MET A 41 -17.47 -4.93 22.37
N VAL A 42 -16.45 -5.07 21.51
CA VAL A 42 -16.09 -6.31 20.83
C VAL A 42 -14.63 -6.63 21.10
N PRO A 43 -14.28 -7.83 21.58
CA PRO A 43 -12.88 -8.17 21.91
C PRO A 43 -11.99 -8.36 20.67
N ASP A 44 -12.59 -8.77 19.54
CA ASP A 44 -11.88 -8.96 18.26
C ASP A 44 -12.66 -8.32 17.12
N MET A 45 -12.34 -7.07 16.83
CA MET A 45 -12.99 -6.32 15.76
C MET A 45 -12.70 -6.89 14.37
N ALA A 46 -11.55 -7.51 14.14
CA ALA A 46 -11.21 -8.09 12.83
C ALA A 46 -12.19 -9.21 12.45
N THR A 47 -12.59 -10.03 13.42
CA THR A 47 -13.58 -11.10 13.21
C THR A 47 -14.99 -10.56 13.07
N PHE A 48 -15.39 -9.57 13.88
CA PHE A 48 -16.79 -9.13 13.95
C PHE A 48 -17.15 -8.01 12.98
N ALA A 49 -16.22 -7.13 12.56
CA ALA A 49 -16.52 -6.00 11.70
C ALA A 49 -17.23 -6.38 10.39
N PRO A 50 -16.85 -7.45 9.65
CA PRO A 50 -17.57 -7.87 8.45
C PRO A 50 -19.03 -8.26 8.73
N HIS A 51 -19.28 -8.92 9.86
CA HIS A 51 -20.63 -9.33 10.26
C HIS A 51 -21.48 -8.14 10.70
N ILE A 52 -20.87 -7.16 11.42
CA ILE A 52 -21.54 -5.92 11.79
C ILE A 52 -21.94 -5.15 10.53
N GLN A 53 -21.03 -4.97 9.58
CA GLN A 53 -21.33 -4.30 8.31
C GLN A 53 -22.41 -5.03 7.50
N ALA A 54 -22.39 -6.37 7.48
CA ALA A 54 -23.39 -7.16 6.75
C ALA A 54 -24.78 -7.09 7.38
N VAL A 55 -24.90 -7.04 8.70
CA VAL A 55 -26.20 -7.03 9.41
C VAL A 55 -26.75 -5.61 9.53
N PHE A 56 -25.98 -4.69 10.08
CA PHE A 56 -26.43 -3.31 10.31
C PHE A 56 -26.47 -2.49 9.00
N GLY A 57 -25.54 -2.72 8.05
CA GLY A 57 -25.51 -2.03 6.77
C GLY A 57 -26.57 -2.51 5.76
N ARG A 58 -27.20 -3.68 5.97
CA ARG A 58 -28.19 -4.23 5.04
C ARG A 58 -29.42 -3.33 4.89
N HIS A 59 -29.85 -2.67 5.94
CA HIS A 59 -31.04 -1.83 5.98
C HIS A 59 -30.79 -0.42 5.45
N HIS A 60 -29.55 0.08 5.47
CA HIS A 60 -29.14 1.34 4.83
C HIS A 60 -29.38 1.32 3.30
N ALA A 61 -29.21 0.16 2.67
CA ALA A 61 -29.36 0.01 1.22
C ALA A 61 -30.82 -0.17 0.76
N THR A 62 -31.75 -0.53 1.65
CA THR A 62 -33.11 -0.93 1.27
C THR A 62 -34.21 0.09 1.62
N SER A 63 -33.88 1.29 2.14
CA SER A 63 -34.83 2.35 2.54
C SER A 63 -35.95 1.90 3.50
N ASP A 64 -35.74 0.84 4.25
CA ASP A 64 -36.71 0.37 5.26
C ASP A 64 -36.53 1.22 6.53
N ALA A 65 -37.17 2.42 6.48
CA ALA A 65 -36.96 3.53 7.43
C ALA A 65 -37.24 3.19 8.91
N GLY A 66 -37.74 2.00 9.20
CA GLY A 66 -38.05 1.54 10.57
C GLY A 66 -37.02 0.57 11.16
N ARG A 67 -36.01 0.14 10.39
CA ARG A 67 -34.97 -0.82 10.82
C ARG A 67 -33.56 -0.33 10.61
N ASP A 68 -33.39 0.90 10.15
CA ASP A 68 -32.09 1.50 9.92
C ASP A 68 -31.51 2.03 11.23
N LEU A 69 -30.54 1.31 11.77
CA LEU A 69 -29.80 1.71 12.96
C LEU A 69 -28.50 2.38 12.53
N PRO A 70 -28.33 3.69 12.77
CA PRO A 70 -27.06 4.34 12.55
C PRO A 70 -26.01 3.74 13.47
N PHE A 71 -24.85 3.35 12.91
CA PHE A 71 -23.74 2.80 13.67
C PHE A 71 -22.41 3.34 13.18
N SER A 72 -21.44 3.34 14.07
CA SER A 72 -20.06 3.71 13.76
C SER A 72 -19.10 2.67 14.35
N ILE A 73 -18.18 2.17 13.53
CA ILE A 73 -17.12 1.28 13.98
C ILE A 73 -15.87 2.14 14.16
N THR A 74 -15.47 2.37 15.43
CA THR A 74 -14.34 3.26 15.76
C THR A 74 -12.98 2.60 15.57
N ASP A 75 -12.89 1.26 15.63
CA ASP A 75 -11.65 0.50 15.53
C ASP A 75 -11.31 0.02 14.11
N HIS A 76 -11.67 0.81 13.10
CA HIS A 76 -11.01 0.65 11.81
C HIS A 76 -9.54 1.00 12.01
N THR A 77 -8.69 -0.02 11.97
CA THR A 77 -7.25 0.19 12.02
C THR A 77 -6.89 1.02 10.78
N PRO A 78 -6.44 2.28 10.91
CA PRO A 78 -6.03 3.09 9.75
C PRO A 78 -4.97 2.39 8.90
N ARG A 79 -4.25 1.44 9.49
CA ARG A 79 -3.22 0.59 8.85
C ARG A 79 -3.72 -0.28 7.69
N SER A 80 -5.02 -0.52 7.57
CA SER A 80 -5.56 -1.26 6.41
C SER A 80 -5.78 -0.37 5.18
N HIS A 81 -5.70 0.95 5.33
CA HIS A 81 -5.86 1.86 4.20
C HIS A 81 -4.59 1.86 3.33
N PRO A 82 -4.68 1.64 2.01
CA PRO A 82 -3.52 1.54 1.12
C PRO A 82 -2.55 2.73 1.21
N LEU A 83 -3.06 3.95 1.34
CA LEU A 83 -2.25 5.15 1.51
C LEU A 83 -1.43 5.12 2.81
N VAL A 84 -2.01 4.61 3.91
CA VAL A 84 -1.29 4.50 5.19
C VAL A 84 -0.22 3.42 5.11
N GLN A 85 -0.48 2.31 4.41
CA GLN A 85 0.53 1.29 4.16
C GLN A 85 1.68 1.81 3.28
N ALA A 86 1.37 2.59 2.25
CA ALA A 86 2.37 3.26 1.44
C ALA A 86 3.24 4.22 2.28
N LEU A 87 2.60 5.01 3.15
CA LEU A 87 3.31 5.90 4.08
C LEU A 87 4.19 5.13 5.06
N ASP A 88 3.70 4.01 5.63
CA ASP A 88 4.50 3.14 6.50
C ASP A 88 5.73 2.57 5.76
N THR A 89 5.58 2.21 4.48
CA THR A 89 6.69 1.77 3.63
C THR A 89 7.71 2.88 3.43
N LEU A 90 7.26 4.10 3.14
CA LEU A 90 8.13 5.27 2.98
C LEU A 90 8.85 5.64 4.28
N LEU A 91 8.24 5.43 5.45
CA LEU A 91 8.90 5.61 6.75
C LEU A 91 10.09 4.69 6.95
N GLN A 92 10.03 3.51 6.38
CA GLN A 92 11.07 2.50 6.50
C GLN A 92 12.17 2.64 5.43
N LEU A 93 12.12 3.67 4.58
CA LEU A 93 13.09 3.92 3.50
C LEU A 93 14.56 3.76 3.92
N PRO A 94 15.02 4.22 5.10
CA PRO A 94 16.40 4.03 5.51
C PRO A 94 16.83 2.57 5.57
N GLN A 95 15.93 1.67 5.93
CA GLN A 95 16.16 0.23 6.10
C GLN A 95 15.58 -0.61 4.97
N TRP A 96 14.77 -0.01 4.09
CA TRP A 96 14.06 -0.71 3.05
C TRP A 96 15.01 -1.24 1.97
N ARG A 97 14.85 -2.51 1.61
CA ARG A 97 15.64 -3.16 0.57
C ARG A 97 15.20 -2.82 -0.85
N ILE A 98 14.04 -2.21 -1.00
CA ILE A 98 13.47 -1.79 -2.29
C ILE A 98 13.37 -3.01 -3.23
N SER A 99 12.65 -4.04 -2.80
CA SER A 99 12.41 -5.20 -3.65
C SER A 99 11.35 -4.89 -4.71
N LEU A 100 11.44 -5.56 -5.87
CA LEU A 100 10.44 -5.43 -6.92
C LEU A 100 9.04 -5.88 -6.45
N GLY A 101 8.97 -6.88 -5.56
CA GLY A 101 7.69 -7.35 -5.01
C GLY A 101 7.01 -6.32 -4.10
N GLU A 102 7.79 -5.45 -3.44
CA GLU A 102 7.24 -4.36 -2.61
C GLU A 102 6.88 -3.11 -3.42
N TRP A 103 7.49 -2.95 -4.60
CA TRP A 103 7.21 -1.85 -5.52
C TRP A 103 5.77 -1.89 -6.05
N LEU A 104 5.30 -3.07 -6.45
CA LEU A 104 3.98 -3.21 -7.07
C LEU A 104 2.83 -2.76 -6.14
N PRO A 105 2.71 -3.21 -4.88
CA PRO A 105 1.68 -2.72 -3.96
C PRO A 105 1.74 -1.21 -3.72
N LEU A 106 2.95 -0.61 -3.71
CA LEU A 106 3.10 0.83 -3.56
C LEU A 106 2.51 1.58 -4.77
N PHE A 107 2.79 1.10 -5.98
CA PHE A 107 2.26 1.70 -7.21
C PHE A 107 0.81 1.31 -7.53
N GLN A 108 0.18 0.44 -6.78
CA GLN A 108 -1.27 0.20 -6.81
C GLN A 108 -2.05 1.26 -5.99
N VAL A 109 -1.36 2.11 -5.24
CA VAL A 109 -2.00 3.24 -4.54
C VAL A 109 -2.26 4.38 -5.53
N GLY A 110 -3.53 4.72 -5.74
CA GLY A 110 -3.94 5.71 -6.75
C GLY A 110 -3.27 7.08 -6.61
N ALA A 111 -2.92 7.51 -5.40
CA ALA A 111 -2.19 8.76 -5.18
C ALA A 111 -0.75 8.68 -5.72
N VAL A 112 -0.07 7.54 -5.54
CA VAL A 112 1.27 7.29 -6.11
C VAL A 112 1.21 7.25 -7.64
N GLN A 113 0.23 6.55 -8.20
CA GLN A 113 0.03 6.51 -9.65
C GLN A 113 -0.19 7.90 -10.24
N ALA A 114 -1.06 8.70 -9.62
CA ALA A 114 -1.33 10.07 -10.05
C ALA A 114 -0.06 10.94 -10.02
N ARG A 115 0.77 10.77 -8.98
CA ARG A 115 2.02 11.54 -8.82
C ARG A 115 3.03 11.25 -9.94
N TYR A 116 3.14 9.99 -10.39
CA TYR A 116 4.07 9.57 -11.43
C TYR A 116 3.41 9.43 -12.81
N GLY A 117 2.14 9.78 -12.96
CA GLY A 117 1.42 9.77 -14.23
C GLY A 117 1.23 8.37 -14.82
N LEU A 118 1.07 7.35 -13.98
CA LEU A 118 0.90 5.96 -14.40
C LEU A 118 -0.52 5.47 -14.13
N THR A 119 -0.99 4.56 -14.98
CA THR A 119 -2.25 3.81 -14.82
C THR A 119 -1.97 2.38 -14.35
N ASP A 120 -2.99 1.68 -13.83
CA ASP A 120 -2.88 0.28 -13.39
C ASP A 120 -2.26 -0.61 -14.47
N THR A 121 -2.73 -0.52 -15.70
CA THR A 121 -2.22 -1.32 -16.83
C THR A 121 -0.74 -1.03 -17.11
N GLN A 122 -0.32 0.22 -16.99
CA GLN A 122 1.08 0.61 -17.20
C GLN A 122 1.97 0.11 -16.06
N VAL A 123 1.49 0.16 -14.83
CA VAL A 123 2.18 -0.39 -13.65
C VAL A 123 2.40 -1.89 -13.79
N GLU A 124 1.38 -2.65 -14.21
CA GLU A 124 1.51 -4.10 -14.46
C GLU A 124 2.52 -4.42 -15.57
N ARG A 125 2.50 -3.67 -16.66
CA ARG A 125 3.49 -3.84 -17.75
C ARG A 125 4.90 -3.49 -17.29
N LEU A 126 5.07 -2.39 -16.58
CA LEU A 126 6.37 -2.00 -16.00
C LEU A 126 6.90 -3.08 -15.06
N HIS A 127 6.06 -3.63 -14.20
CA HIS A 127 6.44 -4.71 -13.30
C HIS A 127 6.96 -5.94 -14.08
N THR A 128 6.28 -6.31 -15.17
CA THR A 128 6.70 -7.40 -16.05
C THR A 128 8.07 -7.10 -16.67
N TRP A 129 8.26 -5.94 -17.28
CA TRP A 129 9.53 -5.55 -17.89
C TRP A 129 10.68 -5.48 -16.90
N LEU A 130 10.46 -4.90 -15.74
CA LEU A 130 11.45 -4.83 -14.66
C LEU A 130 11.85 -6.23 -14.17
N SER A 131 10.88 -7.13 -14.05
CA SER A 131 11.12 -8.52 -13.68
C SER A 131 11.94 -9.27 -14.73
N GLU A 132 11.62 -9.12 -16.02
CA GLU A 132 12.34 -9.69 -17.18
C GLU A 132 13.74 -9.08 -17.33
N ALA A 133 13.88 -7.78 -17.06
CA ALA A 133 15.18 -7.10 -17.03
C ALA A 133 16.06 -7.59 -15.86
N GLY A 134 15.50 -8.36 -14.94
CA GLY A 134 16.22 -8.99 -13.84
C GLY A 134 16.25 -8.16 -12.57
N VAL A 135 15.43 -7.11 -12.41
CA VAL A 135 15.31 -6.39 -11.14
C VAL A 135 14.81 -7.33 -10.06
N ARG A 136 15.48 -7.36 -8.91
CA ARG A 136 15.06 -8.12 -7.73
C ARG A 136 14.97 -7.23 -6.50
N TRP A 137 16.07 -6.60 -6.09
CA TRP A 137 16.12 -5.73 -4.95
C TRP A 137 17.37 -4.83 -4.97
N GLY A 138 17.35 -3.75 -4.19
CA GLY A 138 18.46 -2.83 -4.00
C GLY A 138 18.62 -1.85 -5.15
N LEU A 139 18.90 -0.59 -4.83
CA LEU A 139 19.12 0.45 -5.85
C LEU A 139 20.34 0.11 -6.71
N ASP A 140 21.47 -0.10 -6.06
CA ASP A 140 22.79 -0.34 -6.63
C ASP A 140 23.70 -1.11 -5.66
N ALA A 141 24.95 -1.34 -6.03
CA ALA A 141 25.95 -1.99 -5.18
C ALA A 141 26.20 -1.21 -3.88
N ALA A 142 26.25 0.11 -3.92
CA ALA A 142 26.51 0.94 -2.74
C ALA A 142 25.39 0.83 -1.69
N GLN A 143 24.15 0.83 -2.13
CA GLN A 143 23.01 0.65 -1.23
C GLN A 143 22.99 -0.77 -0.63
N ARG A 144 23.35 -1.78 -1.40
CA ARG A 144 23.48 -3.16 -0.93
C ARG A 144 24.59 -3.33 0.09
N GLU A 145 25.72 -2.67 -0.13
CA GLU A 145 26.83 -2.63 0.83
C GLU A 145 26.38 -2.01 2.15
N ALA A 146 25.69 -0.87 2.09
CA ALA A 146 25.10 -0.24 3.28
C ALA A 146 24.07 -1.14 3.98
N ALA A 147 23.44 -2.08 3.26
CA ALA A 147 22.54 -3.09 3.80
C ALA A 147 23.25 -4.37 4.29
N GLY A 148 24.58 -4.39 4.30
CA GLY A 148 25.42 -5.48 4.82
C GLY A 148 25.87 -6.51 3.78
N MET A 149 25.69 -6.27 2.48
CA MET A 149 26.29 -7.12 1.45
C MET A 149 27.76 -6.73 1.19
N PRO A 150 28.64 -7.71 0.95
CA PRO A 150 30.02 -7.41 0.57
C PRO A 150 30.08 -6.70 -0.80
N SER A 151 30.71 -5.52 -0.86
CA SER A 151 30.86 -4.74 -2.10
C SER A 151 31.95 -5.25 -3.03
N HIS A 152 32.86 -6.08 -2.52
CA HIS A 152 34.01 -6.61 -3.28
C HIS A 152 33.66 -7.82 -4.17
N LEU A 153 32.38 -8.20 -4.18
CA LEU A 153 31.95 -9.29 -5.06
C LEU A 153 31.88 -8.78 -6.51
N PRO A 154 32.41 -9.53 -7.49
CA PRO A 154 32.16 -9.25 -8.89
C PRO A 154 30.62 -9.23 -9.09
N ASP A 155 30.15 -8.31 -9.93
CA ASP A 155 28.74 -8.15 -10.24
C ASP A 155 27.84 -7.74 -9.05
N ALA A 156 28.34 -6.96 -8.11
CA ALA A 156 27.58 -6.46 -6.96
C ALA A 156 26.29 -5.72 -7.34
N ASP A 157 26.24 -5.12 -8.54
CA ASP A 157 25.05 -4.48 -9.10
C ASP A 157 24.05 -5.46 -9.74
N GLN A 158 24.41 -6.71 -9.97
CA GLN A 158 23.55 -7.66 -10.67
C GLN A 158 22.20 -7.79 -9.96
N ASN A 159 21.12 -7.74 -10.74
CA ASN A 159 19.74 -7.78 -10.25
C ASN A 159 19.34 -6.58 -9.34
N SER A 160 20.09 -5.47 -9.35
CA SER A 160 19.66 -4.20 -8.76
C SER A 160 18.68 -3.45 -9.69
N TRP A 161 18.10 -2.37 -9.18
CA TRP A 161 17.29 -1.46 -10.01
C TRP A 161 18.13 -0.81 -11.10
N VAL A 162 19.34 -0.32 -10.78
CA VAL A 162 20.25 0.27 -11.77
C VAL A 162 20.63 -0.75 -12.85
N PHE A 163 20.91 -1.98 -12.48
CA PHE A 163 21.21 -3.06 -13.43
C PHE A 163 20.03 -3.30 -14.40
N GLY A 164 18.81 -3.49 -13.90
CA GLY A 164 17.65 -3.77 -14.75
C GLY A 164 17.26 -2.59 -15.63
N LEU A 165 17.28 -1.37 -15.09
CA LEU A 165 16.99 -0.16 -15.87
C LEU A 165 18.03 0.09 -16.97
N ARG A 166 19.32 -0.18 -16.70
CA ARG A 166 20.37 -0.10 -17.73
C ARG A 166 20.07 -1.05 -18.90
N ARG A 167 19.63 -2.28 -18.60
CA ARG A 167 19.21 -3.26 -19.62
C ARG A 167 18.00 -2.80 -20.42
N LEU A 168 16.98 -2.28 -19.76
CA LEU A 168 15.76 -1.75 -20.40
C LEU A 168 16.05 -0.56 -21.30
N LEU A 169 16.82 0.43 -20.79
CA LEU A 169 17.19 1.61 -21.55
C LEU A 169 18.07 1.27 -22.75
N LEU A 170 18.98 0.30 -22.59
CA LEU A 170 19.78 -0.20 -23.69
C LEU A 170 18.92 -0.85 -24.76
N GLY A 171 17.97 -1.70 -24.38
CA GLY A 171 17.00 -2.32 -25.29
C GLY A 171 16.15 -1.29 -26.04
N TYR A 172 15.70 -0.25 -25.33
CA TYR A 172 14.96 0.86 -25.93
C TYR A 172 15.80 1.62 -26.96
N ALA A 173 17.07 1.92 -26.64
CA ALA A 173 17.99 2.65 -27.54
C ALA A 173 18.38 1.85 -28.79
N LEU A 174 18.54 0.53 -28.67
CA LEU A 174 18.91 -0.34 -29.77
C LEU A 174 17.72 -0.72 -30.68
N GLY A 175 16.50 -0.63 -30.15
CA GLY A 175 15.28 -1.02 -30.87
C GLY A 175 15.11 -2.53 -31.03
N PRO A 176 13.96 -2.98 -31.63
CA PRO A 176 13.55 -4.38 -31.63
C PRO A 176 14.44 -5.34 -32.43
N THR A 177 15.30 -4.84 -33.29
CA THR A 177 16.14 -5.65 -34.19
C THR A 177 17.49 -6.03 -33.61
N SER A 178 17.86 -5.55 -32.42
CA SER A 178 19.21 -5.67 -31.85
C SER A 178 19.26 -6.53 -30.57
N SER A 179 18.32 -7.45 -30.37
CA SER A 179 18.11 -8.18 -29.12
C SER A 179 19.24 -9.15 -28.70
N ASP A 180 20.17 -9.50 -29.59
CA ASP A 180 21.14 -10.59 -29.34
C ASP A 180 22.56 -10.10 -28.99
N GLY A 181 22.75 -8.81 -28.72
CA GLY A 181 24.06 -8.22 -28.48
C GLY A 181 24.34 -7.85 -27.04
N VAL A 182 25.53 -8.21 -26.55
CA VAL A 182 26.11 -7.63 -25.33
C VAL A 182 26.78 -6.31 -25.70
N TRP A 183 26.34 -5.22 -25.10
CA TRP A 183 26.87 -3.88 -25.32
C TRP A 183 27.36 -3.32 -23.98
N PHE A 184 28.63 -2.90 -23.91
CA PHE A 184 29.22 -2.39 -22.68
C PHE A 184 29.00 -3.33 -21.46
N ASP A 185 29.27 -4.62 -21.64
CA ASP A 185 29.04 -5.69 -20.69
C ASP A 185 27.58 -5.83 -20.19
N THR A 186 26.63 -5.28 -20.96
CA THR A 186 25.22 -5.31 -20.62
C THR A 186 24.43 -6.02 -21.74
N LEU A 187 23.66 -7.02 -21.38
CA LEU A 187 22.69 -7.65 -22.28
C LEU A 187 21.42 -6.80 -22.33
N ALA A 188 21.09 -6.28 -23.52
CA ALA A 188 19.89 -5.48 -23.73
C ALA A 188 18.60 -6.30 -23.43
N GLN A 189 17.63 -5.66 -22.77
CA GLN A 189 16.29 -6.24 -22.60
C GLN A 189 15.35 -5.63 -23.64
N PRO A 190 14.88 -6.43 -24.64
CA PRO A 190 13.93 -5.94 -25.63
C PRO A 190 12.53 -5.78 -25.05
N GLY A 191 11.63 -5.10 -25.76
CA GLY A 191 10.20 -5.06 -25.46
C GLY A 191 9.64 -3.68 -25.15
N LEU A 192 10.48 -2.63 -25.17
CA LEU A 192 10.07 -1.23 -25.07
C LEU A 192 9.97 -0.61 -26.46
N ASP A 193 8.84 -0.01 -26.78
CA ASP A 193 8.59 0.67 -28.05
C ASP A 193 8.08 2.11 -27.85
N GLY A 194 8.55 3.02 -28.69
CA GLY A 194 7.98 4.35 -28.87
C GLY A 194 7.69 5.12 -27.57
N LEU A 195 6.42 5.25 -27.18
CA LEU A 195 5.99 6.01 -26.01
C LEU A 195 6.25 5.31 -24.66
N ASP A 196 6.62 4.04 -24.68
CA ASP A 196 6.87 3.26 -23.47
C ASP A 196 8.05 3.83 -22.64
N GLY A 197 8.96 4.55 -23.30
CA GLY A 197 10.07 5.27 -22.65
C GLY A 197 9.60 6.24 -21.54
N GLN A 198 8.43 6.86 -21.69
CA GLN A 198 7.87 7.77 -20.68
C GLN A 198 7.54 7.04 -19.37
N TRP A 199 7.16 5.77 -19.44
CA TRP A 199 6.85 4.99 -18.23
C TRP A 199 8.13 4.58 -17.49
N VAL A 200 9.21 4.31 -18.23
CA VAL A 200 10.53 4.06 -17.65
C VAL A 200 11.06 5.33 -16.97
N ASP A 201 10.80 6.51 -17.55
CA ASP A 201 11.16 7.79 -16.94
C ASP A 201 10.45 8.01 -15.59
N ALA A 202 9.18 7.64 -15.48
CA ALA A 202 8.44 7.67 -14.21
C ALA A 202 9.10 6.78 -13.14
N VAL A 203 9.62 5.60 -13.51
CA VAL A 203 10.36 4.72 -12.59
C VAL A 203 11.70 5.34 -12.19
N LEU A 204 12.41 5.96 -13.13
CA LEU A 204 13.66 6.67 -12.85
C LEU A 204 13.44 7.83 -11.88
N GLN A 205 12.41 8.63 -12.10
CA GLN A 205 12.04 9.72 -11.20
C GLN A 205 11.71 9.19 -9.80
N TRP A 206 10.93 8.12 -9.70
CA TRP A 206 10.62 7.48 -8.42
C TRP A 206 11.88 7.00 -7.70
N LEU A 207 12.84 6.38 -8.40
CA LEU A 207 14.10 5.93 -7.81
C LEU A 207 14.95 7.10 -7.28
N ASP A 208 14.98 8.22 -8.00
CA ASP A 208 15.66 9.43 -7.55
C ASP A 208 14.99 9.99 -6.29
N ASP A 209 13.66 10.06 -6.27
CA ASP A 209 12.88 10.47 -5.11
C ASP A 209 13.16 9.57 -3.89
N ILE A 210 13.25 8.24 -4.09
CA ILE A 210 13.61 7.27 -3.06
C ILE A 210 15.05 7.51 -2.56
N ALA A 211 16.01 7.67 -3.46
CA ALA A 211 17.41 7.88 -3.10
C ALA A 211 17.60 9.15 -2.27
N GLN A 212 17.01 10.25 -2.70
CA GLN A 212 17.04 11.53 -1.98
C GLN A 212 16.36 11.42 -0.62
N SER A 213 15.17 10.81 -0.56
CA SER A 213 14.40 10.68 0.68
C SER A 213 15.09 9.79 1.71
N ARG A 214 15.84 8.76 1.28
CA ARG A 214 16.68 7.94 2.18
C ARG A 214 17.71 8.80 2.91
N VAL A 215 18.43 9.63 2.19
CA VAL A 215 19.45 10.53 2.78
C VAL A 215 18.78 11.51 3.76
N ILE A 216 17.65 12.07 3.37
CA ILE A 216 16.86 12.98 4.21
C ILE A 216 16.42 12.32 5.51
N LEU A 217 15.91 11.11 5.46
CA LEU A 217 15.39 10.38 6.62
C LEU A 217 16.48 9.82 7.55
N GLN A 218 17.70 9.63 7.06
CA GLN A 218 18.85 9.22 7.88
C GLN A 218 19.47 10.36 8.69
N THR A 219 19.13 11.60 8.34
CA THR A 219 19.70 12.78 9.00
C THR A 219 18.98 13.05 10.33
N PRO A 220 19.69 13.09 11.49
CA PRO A 220 19.08 13.44 12.77
C PRO A 220 18.46 14.84 12.76
N ARG A 221 17.24 14.97 13.29
CA ARG A 221 16.47 16.22 13.32
C ARG A 221 15.77 16.42 14.65
N ARG A 222 15.43 17.68 14.93
CA ARG A 222 14.55 18.03 16.06
C ARG A 222 13.11 17.62 15.76
N PRO A 223 12.27 17.31 16.78
CA PRO A 223 10.88 16.92 16.55
C PRO A 223 10.07 17.90 15.68
N SER A 224 10.29 19.21 15.84
CA SER A 224 9.63 20.24 15.02
C SER A 224 10.01 20.19 13.53
N GLU A 225 11.24 19.83 13.21
CA GLU A 225 11.76 19.72 11.85
C GLU A 225 11.21 18.46 11.14
N TRP A 226 10.87 17.43 11.91
CA TRP A 226 10.24 16.23 11.37
C TRP A 226 8.86 16.49 10.77
N VAL A 227 8.08 17.43 11.32
CA VAL A 227 6.76 17.79 10.77
C VAL A 227 6.89 18.31 9.33
N THR A 228 7.87 19.18 9.08
CA THR A 228 8.13 19.69 7.73
C THR A 228 8.66 18.57 6.83
N CYS A 229 9.63 17.79 7.30
CA CYS A 229 10.20 16.66 6.57
C CYS A 229 9.11 15.66 6.13
N TRP A 230 8.14 15.38 6.99
CA TRP A 230 7.01 14.51 6.68
C TRP A 230 6.08 15.09 5.63
N ARG A 231 5.78 16.37 5.72
CA ARG A 231 4.96 17.04 4.71
C ARG A 231 5.63 16.99 3.35
N ASP A 232 6.91 17.34 3.29
CA ASP A 232 7.71 17.31 2.06
C ASP A 232 7.78 15.89 1.46
N LEU A 233 7.88 14.85 2.32
CA LEU A 233 7.84 13.45 1.89
C LEU A 233 6.47 13.08 1.29
N CYS A 234 5.38 13.48 1.93
CA CYS A 234 4.04 13.23 1.41
C CYS A 234 3.82 13.96 0.06
N GLU A 235 4.21 15.22 -0.07
CA GLU A 235 4.09 15.99 -1.31
C GLU A 235 4.96 15.42 -2.44
N ARG A 236 6.03 14.72 -2.10
CA ARG A 236 6.93 14.12 -3.09
C ARG A 236 6.35 12.84 -3.68
N PHE A 237 5.67 12.02 -2.90
CA PHE A 237 5.22 10.68 -3.32
C PHE A 237 3.72 10.57 -3.59
N PHE A 238 2.93 11.53 -3.13
CA PHE A 238 1.47 11.58 -3.26
C PHE A 238 1.00 12.91 -3.85
#